data_28b090cf7a7a7a68602d281e8c88eecb
#
_entry.id   28b090cf7a7a7a68602d281e8c88eecb
#
_cell.length_a   1.000
_cell.length_b   1.000
_cell.length_c   1.000
_cell.angle_alpha   90.00
_cell.angle_beta   90.00
_cell.angle_gamma   90.00
#
_symmetry.space_group_name_H-M   'P 1'
#
loop_
_entity.id
_entity.type
_entity.pdbx_description
1 polymer ?
#
loop_
_entity_poly.entity_id
_entity_poly.type
_entity_poly.pdbx_seq_one_letter_code
_entity_poly.pdbx_strand_id
1 'polypeptide(L)'
;MKIRVGVIGLGFGLQHIRGFQDCEDVEVFAVCDVVAEKVEEIAKKYGIPHVFTDYRDMLKVSELHAVSIATPVYLHYAMTLEALEAGKHVLCEKPLAMNVKQAKRMYERAQESGLRHMTNFSWRFSPKLYHLKELVESGFLGSLYHIEAKWIEGSAADPDLPLNWRHREGEGGFGVLGDLGVHIIDMVRWIAGDFRRVCAQTTKLIKERRDPKSGRVLPTELEDSCMFMAELEHDVPALIHLSRCALFSRYISLEIYGREGVLLYQMPQYSGDMAIPRQKTLLMAGRRGSEKIEEIATPGRLQKVPSSYELFIEGIRSKQSINPSFFEGLKVQEVADAVIRSASENRWVQI
;
A
#
# COMPACT_ATOMS: atom_id res chain seq x y z
N MET A 1 -1.81 26.55 -14.65
CA MET A 1 -3.16 26.41 -14.00
C MET A 1 -2.97 25.47 -12.82
N LYS A 2 -3.34 25.90 -11.62
CA LYS A 2 -3.29 25.03 -10.43
C LYS A 2 -4.20 23.83 -10.59
N ILE A 3 -3.70 22.64 -10.24
CA ILE A 3 -4.54 21.44 -10.13
C ILE A 3 -5.23 21.44 -8.78
N ARG A 4 -6.56 21.37 -8.77
CA ARG A 4 -7.39 21.36 -7.58
C ARG A 4 -7.76 19.93 -7.21
N VAL A 5 -7.39 19.52 -6.00
CA VAL A 5 -7.56 18.15 -5.48
C VAL A 5 -8.52 18.16 -4.30
N GLY A 6 -9.45 17.20 -4.28
CA GLY A 6 -10.28 16.90 -3.12
C GLY A 6 -9.76 15.67 -2.38
N VAL A 7 -9.79 15.68 -1.05
CA VAL A 7 -9.39 14.51 -0.22
C VAL A 7 -10.62 13.96 0.49
N ILE A 8 -10.91 12.66 0.29
CA ILE A 8 -12.04 11.94 0.86
C ILE A 8 -11.54 10.95 1.91
N GLY A 9 -12.03 11.08 3.15
CA GLY A 9 -11.59 10.29 4.29
C GLY A 9 -10.40 10.94 5.02
N LEU A 10 -10.66 11.52 6.18
CA LEU A 10 -9.68 12.32 6.92
C LEU A 10 -8.95 11.57 8.04
N GLY A 11 -8.96 10.24 8.01
CA GLY A 11 -8.06 9.42 8.82
C GLY A 11 -6.65 9.45 8.24
N PHE A 12 -6.36 8.57 7.31
CA PHE A 12 -5.09 8.53 6.57
C PHE A 12 -4.94 9.71 5.60
N GLY A 13 -6.05 10.30 5.15
CA GLY A 13 -6.09 11.45 4.26
C GLY A 13 -5.37 12.70 4.77
N LEU A 14 -5.04 12.78 6.07
CA LEU A 14 -4.16 13.85 6.58
C LEU A 14 -2.76 13.81 5.96
N GLN A 15 -2.26 12.63 5.63
CA GLN A 15 -0.99 12.49 4.92
C GLN A 15 -1.14 12.93 3.46
N HIS A 16 -2.30 12.67 2.84
CA HIS A 16 -2.60 13.10 1.47
C HIS A 16 -2.69 14.63 1.38
N ILE A 17 -3.35 15.28 2.35
CA ILE A 17 -3.41 16.74 2.40
C ILE A 17 -1.99 17.33 2.41
N ARG A 18 -1.12 16.87 3.30
CA ARG A 18 0.27 17.33 3.38
C ARG A 18 1.04 17.07 2.08
N GLY A 19 0.95 15.83 1.58
CA GLY A 19 1.64 15.44 0.36
C GLY A 19 1.23 16.28 -0.87
N PHE A 20 -0.05 16.64 -1.00
CA PHE A 20 -0.50 17.53 -2.07
C PHE A 20 -0.15 19.00 -1.82
N GLN A 21 -0.11 19.45 -0.56
CA GLN A 21 0.34 20.81 -0.24
C GLN A 21 1.83 21.02 -0.51
N ASP A 22 2.63 19.96 -0.45
CA ASP A 22 4.05 19.99 -0.80
C ASP A 22 4.29 20.00 -2.33
N CYS A 23 3.25 19.71 -3.14
CA CYS A 23 3.35 19.73 -4.60
C CYS A 23 3.25 21.15 -5.16
N GLU A 24 4.13 21.49 -6.11
CA GLU A 24 4.10 22.77 -6.81
C GLU A 24 2.83 22.91 -7.67
N ASP A 25 2.22 24.09 -7.67
CA ASP A 25 0.99 24.39 -8.43
C ASP A 25 -0.18 23.43 -8.16
N VAL A 26 -0.33 22.96 -6.94
CA VAL A 26 -1.47 22.19 -6.46
C VAL A 26 -2.22 22.97 -5.40
N GLU A 27 -3.53 22.78 -5.35
CA GLU A 27 -4.40 23.31 -4.31
C GLU A 27 -5.22 22.15 -3.75
N VAL A 28 -5.09 21.88 -2.45
CA VAL A 28 -6.07 21.04 -1.74
C VAL A 28 -7.32 21.90 -1.59
N PHE A 29 -8.23 21.73 -2.54
CA PHE A 29 -9.40 22.60 -2.74
C PHE A 29 -10.58 22.20 -1.84
N ALA A 30 -10.73 20.92 -1.57
CA ALA A 30 -11.84 20.39 -0.80
C ALA A 30 -11.44 19.20 0.08
N VAL A 31 -12.13 19.05 1.20
CA VAL A 31 -12.04 17.86 2.06
C VAL A 31 -13.43 17.31 2.38
N CYS A 32 -13.51 15.98 2.55
CA CYS A 32 -14.73 15.29 2.87
C CYS A 32 -14.48 14.17 3.91
N ASP A 33 -15.32 14.15 4.95
CA ASP A 33 -15.44 13.02 5.91
C ASP A 33 -16.85 13.04 6.47
N VAL A 34 -17.37 11.90 6.91
CA VAL A 34 -18.73 11.80 7.48
C VAL A 34 -18.90 12.50 8.83
N VAL A 35 -17.80 12.87 9.49
CA VAL A 35 -17.81 13.59 10.78
C VAL A 35 -17.61 15.07 10.54
N ALA A 36 -18.68 15.86 10.59
CA ALA A 36 -18.70 17.29 10.24
C ALA A 36 -17.67 18.11 11.04
N GLU A 37 -17.62 17.94 12.36
CA GLU A 37 -16.71 18.68 13.24
C GLU A 37 -15.26 18.45 12.86
N LYS A 38 -14.92 17.21 12.50
CA LYS A 38 -13.58 16.83 12.05
C LYS A 38 -13.20 17.50 10.72
N VAL A 39 -14.16 17.57 9.78
CA VAL A 39 -13.93 18.21 8.48
C VAL A 39 -13.64 19.69 8.66
N GLU A 40 -14.43 20.39 9.47
CA GLU A 40 -14.28 21.82 9.76
C GLU A 40 -12.94 22.11 10.46
N GLU A 41 -12.59 21.34 11.48
CA GLU A 41 -11.30 21.46 12.19
C GLU A 41 -10.12 21.32 11.24
N ILE A 42 -10.14 20.28 10.39
CA ILE A 42 -9.05 20.00 9.45
C ILE A 42 -8.99 21.07 8.36
N ALA A 43 -10.12 21.47 7.80
CA ALA A 43 -10.17 22.53 6.80
C ALA A 43 -9.58 23.84 7.34
N LYS A 44 -9.94 24.25 8.56
CA LYS A 44 -9.37 25.40 9.23
C LYS A 44 -7.87 25.28 9.47
N LYS A 45 -7.42 24.11 9.95
CA LYS A 45 -6.01 23.84 10.24
C LYS A 45 -5.11 23.91 9.01
N TYR A 46 -5.59 23.44 7.87
CA TYR A 46 -4.80 23.33 6.63
C TYR A 46 -5.16 24.43 5.60
N GLY A 47 -6.06 25.34 5.94
CA GLY A 47 -6.47 26.45 5.05
C GLY A 47 -7.26 25.99 3.82
N ILE A 48 -8.10 24.94 3.96
CA ILE A 48 -8.85 24.36 2.84
C ILE A 48 -10.21 25.03 2.72
N PRO A 49 -10.57 25.59 1.54
CA PRO A 49 -11.74 26.46 1.40
C PRO A 49 -13.09 25.76 1.41
N HIS A 50 -13.15 24.47 0.99
CA HIS A 50 -14.42 23.77 0.83
C HIS A 50 -14.49 22.50 1.69
N VAL A 51 -15.61 22.33 2.38
CA VAL A 51 -15.89 21.21 3.28
C VAL A 51 -17.16 20.49 2.87
N PHE A 52 -17.13 19.15 2.94
CA PHE A 52 -18.25 18.29 2.58
C PHE A 52 -18.39 17.15 3.58
N THR A 53 -19.63 16.73 3.84
CA THR A 53 -19.92 15.51 4.61
C THR A 53 -20.39 14.37 3.71
N ASP A 54 -20.79 14.66 2.46
CA ASP A 54 -21.06 13.70 1.41
C ASP A 54 -20.09 13.96 0.22
N TYR A 55 -19.29 12.95 -0.14
CA TYR A 55 -18.34 13.04 -1.26
C TYR A 55 -19.04 13.27 -2.62
N ARG A 56 -20.31 12.86 -2.77
CA ARG A 56 -21.07 13.08 -4.01
C ARG A 56 -21.31 14.56 -4.27
N ASP A 57 -21.52 15.33 -3.22
CA ASP A 57 -21.65 16.79 -3.35
C ASP A 57 -20.31 17.45 -3.71
N MET A 58 -19.21 16.94 -3.16
CA MET A 58 -17.87 17.37 -3.55
C MET A 58 -17.58 17.05 -5.02
N LEU A 59 -17.99 15.89 -5.53
CA LEU A 59 -17.78 15.50 -6.92
C LEU A 59 -18.50 16.39 -7.96
N LYS A 60 -19.60 17.06 -7.56
CA LYS A 60 -20.35 17.99 -8.41
C LYS A 60 -19.61 19.32 -8.64
N VAL A 61 -18.57 19.61 -7.88
CA VAL A 61 -17.80 20.85 -8.01
C VAL A 61 -17.02 20.84 -9.32
N SER A 62 -17.33 21.78 -10.20
CA SER A 62 -16.76 21.86 -11.56
C SER A 62 -15.27 22.14 -11.56
N GLU A 63 -14.81 22.97 -10.60
CA GLU A 63 -13.42 23.37 -10.47
C GLU A 63 -12.48 22.28 -9.91
N LEU A 64 -13.05 21.21 -9.37
CA LEU A 64 -12.29 20.06 -8.87
C LEU A 64 -11.77 19.21 -10.03
N HIS A 65 -10.47 18.98 -10.10
CA HIS A 65 -9.83 18.22 -11.18
C HIS A 65 -9.60 16.75 -10.80
N ALA A 66 -9.25 16.51 -9.54
CA ALA A 66 -8.89 15.18 -9.06
C ALA A 66 -9.39 14.94 -7.63
N VAL A 67 -9.55 13.69 -7.28
CA VAL A 67 -9.84 13.26 -5.91
C VAL A 67 -8.83 12.24 -5.42
N SER A 68 -8.57 12.28 -4.13
CA SER A 68 -7.76 11.32 -3.40
C SER A 68 -8.64 10.59 -2.40
N ILE A 69 -8.81 9.28 -2.58
CA ILE A 69 -9.68 8.42 -1.76
C ILE A 69 -8.82 7.73 -0.71
N ALA A 70 -9.00 8.13 0.56
CA ALA A 70 -8.27 7.61 1.72
C ALA A 70 -9.23 7.11 2.81
N THR A 71 -10.33 6.52 2.40
CA THR A 71 -11.38 5.91 3.22
C THR A 71 -11.03 4.47 3.59
N PRO A 72 -11.83 3.76 4.41
CA PRO A 72 -11.77 2.31 4.51
C PRO A 72 -12.02 1.63 3.16
N VAL A 73 -11.34 0.49 2.94
CA VAL A 73 -11.28 -0.19 1.62
C VAL A 73 -12.64 -0.56 1.03
N TYR A 74 -13.63 -0.89 1.85
CA TYR A 74 -14.96 -1.26 1.36
C TYR A 74 -15.70 -0.11 0.62
N LEU A 75 -15.24 1.12 0.79
CA LEU A 75 -15.77 2.31 0.11
C LEU A 75 -15.04 2.64 -1.20
N HIS A 76 -13.83 2.13 -1.40
CA HIS A 76 -12.98 2.51 -2.55
C HIS A 76 -13.66 2.29 -3.88
N TYR A 77 -14.32 1.13 -4.05
CA TYR A 77 -14.97 0.74 -5.30
C TYR A 77 -16.05 1.75 -5.75
N ALA A 78 -17.02 2.00 -4.89
CA ALA A 78 -18.13 2.91 -5.21
C ALA A 78 -17.63 4.34 -5.46
N MET A 79 -16.79 4.86 -4.54
CA MET A 79 -16.27 6.22 -4.63
C MET A 79 -15.41 6.42 -5.89
N THR A 80 -14.61 5.41 -6.26
CA THR A 80 -13.80 5.48 -7.49
C THR A 80 -14.66 5.53 -8.75
N LEU A 81 -15.67 4.67 -8.85
CA LEU A 81 -16.55 4.66 -10.03
C LEU A 81 -17.29 6.00 -10.17
N GLU A 82 -17.89 6.49 -9.09
CA GLU A 82 -18.60 7.77 -9.09
C GLU A 82 -17.65 8.96 -9.39
N ALA A 83 -16.41 8.93 -8.91
CA ALA A 83 -15.41 9.96 -9.22
C ALA A 83 -15.03 9.97 -10.72
N LEU A 84 -14.81 8.78 -11.30
CA LEU A 84 -14.53 8.64 -12.74
C LEU A 84 -15.72 9.08 -13.60
N GLU A 85 -16.95 8.76 -13.19
CA GLU A 85 -18.18 9.22 -13.86
C GLU A 85 -18.33 10.75 -13.79
N ALA A 86 -17.91 11.36 -12.68
CA ALA A 86 -17.88 12.82 -12.52
C ALA A 86 -16.69 13.50 -13.24
N GLY A 87 -15.92 12.75 -14.03
CA GLY A 87 -14.78 13.27 -14.81
C GLY A 87 -13.55 13.63 -13.96
N LYS A 88 -13.38 13.06 -12.77
CA LYS A 88 -12.26 13.36 -11.88
C LYS A 88 -11.15 12.32 -12.01
N HIS A 89 -9.89 12.78 -12.05
CA HIS A 89 -8.72 11.93 -11.87
C HIS A 89 -8.72 11.32 -10.46
N VAL A 90 -8.22 10.10 -10.27
CA VAL A 90 -8.34 9.38 -8.99
C VAL A 90 -7.01 8.85 -8.49
N LEU A 91 -6.59 9.28 -7.30
CA LEU A 91 -5.62 8.59 -6.45
C LEU A 91 -6.40 7.78 -5.40
N CYS A 92 -6.25 6.47 -5.37
CA CYS A 92 -6.93 5.60 -4.41
C CYS A 92 -5.93 4.92 -3.47
N GLU A 93 -6.25 4.88 -2.18
CA GLU A 93 -5.47 4.12 -1.21
C GLU A 93 -5.48 2.62 -1.49
N LYS A 94 -4.46 1.97 -0.97
CA LYS A 94 -4.33 0.50 -0.96
C LYS A 94 -5.11 -0.11 0.23
N PRO A 95 -5.59 -1.36 0.13
CA PRO A 95 -5.78 -2.14 -1.10
C PRO A 95 -6.72 -1.42 -2.07
N LEU A 96 -6.56 -1.64 -3.36
CA LEU A 96 -7.40 -0.95 -4.36
C LEU A 96 -8.90 -1.23 -4.14
N ALA A 97 -9.25 -2.48 -3.81
CA ALA A 97 -10.62 -2.93 -3.61
C ALA A 97 -10.71 -4.09 -2.62
N MET A 98 -11.93 -4.54 -2.32
CA MET A 98 -12.22 -5.69 -1.46
C MET A 98 -11.96 -7.05 -2.13
N ASN A 99 -11.85 -7.11 -3.45
CA ASN A 99 -11.64 -8.35 -4.22
C ASN A 99 -11.25 -8.03 -5.68
N VAL A 100 -10.77 -9.06 -6.40
CA VAL A 100 -10.36 -8.96 -7.81
C VAL A 100 -11.48 -8.42 -8.72
N LYS A 101 -12.72 -8.84 -8.52
CA LYS A 101 -13.84 -8.41 -9.37
C LYS A 101 -14.05 -6.90 -9.31
N GLN A 102 -13.98 -6.32 -8.11
CA GLN A 102 -14.07 -4.87 -7.92
C GLN A 102 -12.85 -4.15 -8.50
N ALA A 103 -11.63 -4.62 -8.19
CA ALA A 103 -10.39 -4.02 -8.70
C ALA A 103 -10.35 -4.02 -10.23
N LYS A 104 -10.76 -5.13 -10.88
CA LYS A 104 -10.87 -5.25 -12.32
C LYS A 104 -11.84 -4.22 -12.89
N ARG A 105 -13.02 -4.08 -12.31
CA ARG A 105 -14.01 -3.11 -12.77
C ARG A 105 -13.54 -1.67 -12.62
N MET A 106 -12.85 -1.34 -11.50
CA MET A 106 -12.24 -0.02 -11.31
C MET A 106 -11.20 0.27 -12.39
N TYR A 107 -10.32 -0.69 -12.69
CA TYR A 107 -9.32 -0.55 -13.73
C TYR A 107 -9.97 -0.36 -15.11
N GLU A 108 -10.94 -1.20 -15.50
CA GLU A 108 -11.66 -1.09 -16.77
C GLU A 108 -12.32 0.28 -16.93
N ARG A 109 -13.05 0.75 -15.91
CA ARG A 109 -13.71 2.07 -15.96
C ARG A 109 -12.70 3.22 -16.04
N ALA A 110 -11.57 3.11 -15.36
CA ALA A 110 -10.51 4.09 -15.44
C ALA A 110 -9.91 4.16 -16.85
N GLN A 111 -9.70 3.02 -17.51
CA GLN A 111 -9.23 2.96 -18.91
C GLN A 111 -10.27 3.56 -19.88
N GLU A 112 -11.54 3.19 -19.74
CA GLU A 112 -12.63 3.71 -20.56
C GLU A 112 -12.79 5.23 -20.46
N SER A 113 -12.57 5.79 -19.26
CA SER A 113 -12.69 7.23 -19.02
C SER A 113 -11.53 8.07 -19.57
N GLY A 114 -10.38 7.45 -19.83
CA GLY A 114 -9.15 8.16 -20.22
C GLY A 114 -8.55 9.03 -19.11
N LEU A 115 -9.11 9.00 -17.90
CA LEU A 115 -8.64 9.77 -16.76
C LEU A 115 -7.39 9.15 -16.12
N ARG A 116 -6.59 9.98 -15.47
CA ARG A 116 -5.41 9.50 -14.73
C ARG A 116 -5.86 8.84 -13.44
N HIS A 117 -5.28 7.70 -13.16
CA HIS A 117 -5.61 6.91 -11.97
C HIS A 117 -4.35 6.27 -11.39
N MET A 118 -4.29 6.19 -10.08
CA MET A 118 -3.14 5.68 -9.35
C MET A 118 -3.59 4.94 -8.08
N THR A 119 -2.95 3.79 -7.78
CA THR A 119 -3.05 3.13 -6.48
C THR A 119 -1.89 3.60 -5.61
N ASN A 120 -2.16 4.04 -4.37
CA ASN A 120 -1.13 4.63 -3.52
C ASN A 120 -0.21 3.59 -2.87
N PHE A 121 0.62 2.91 -3.66
CA PHE A 121 1.71 2.07 -3.17
C PHE A 121 2.91 2.93 -2.78
N SER A 122 2.75 3.71 -1.71
CA SER A 122 3.70 4.74 -1.28
C SER A 122 5.12 4.23 -0.97
N TRP A 123 5.29 2.94 -0.68
CA TRP A 123 6.61 2.34 -0.41
C TRP A 123 7.55 2.34 -1.60
N ARG A 124 7.03 2.29 -2.84
CA ARG A 124 7.85 2.39 -4.05
C ARG A 124 8.69 3.66 -4.10
N PHE A 125 8.25 4.73 -3.42
CA PHE A 125 8.90 6.04 -3.41
C PHE A 125 9.96 6.20 -2.32
N SER A 126 10.43 5.08 -1.74
CA SER A 126 11.61 5.07 -0.88
C SER A 126 12.89 5.13 -1.73
N PRO A 127 13.79 6.10 -1.49
CA PRO A 127 15.04 6.22 -2.22
C PRO A 127 15.86 4.93 -2.25
N LYS A 128 15.88 4.18 -1.15
CA LYS A 128 16.62 2.91 -1.07
C LYS A 128 15.96 1.77 -1.84
N LEU A 129 14.62 1.72 -1.90
CA LEU A 129 13.90 0.73 -2.71
C LEU A 129 14.05 1.04 -4.21
N TYR A 130 14.04 2.32 -4.58
CA TYR A 130 14.37 2.72 -5.95
C TYR A 130 15.77 2.28 -6.35
N HIS A 131 16.76 2.53 -5.49
CA HIS A 131 18.13 2.11 -5.74
C HIS A 131 18.25 0.58 -5.84
N LEU A 132 17.57 -0.16 -4.96
CA LEU A 132 17.53 -1.62 -5.02
C LEU A 132 16.97 -2.09 -6.37
N LYS A 133 15.86 -1.51 -6.81
CA LYS A 133 15.27 -1.83 -8.12
C LYS A 133 16.24 -1.57 -9.27
N GLU A 134 16.90 -0.40 -9.31
CA GLU A 134 17.91 -0.09 -10.34
C GLU A 134 19.05 -1.10 -10.35
N LEU A 135 19.51 -1.55 -9.18
CA LEU A 135 20.54 -2.57 -9.08
C LEU A 135 20.09 -3.90 -9.68
N VAL A 136 18.85 -4.31 -9.41
CA VAL A 136 18.27 -5.53 -10.02
C VAL A 136 18.19 -5.37 -11.55
N GLU A 137 17.64 -4.27 -12.03
CA GLU A 137 17.48 -3.98 -13.47
C GLU A 137 18.82 -3.86 -14.21
N SER A 138 19.86 -3.36 -13.53
CA SER A 138 21.22 -3.28 -14.10
C SER A 138 21.96 -4.63 -14.18
N GLY A 139 21.32 -5.71 -13.70
CA GLY A 139 21.91 -7.04 -13.69
C GLY A 139 22.92 -7.28 -12.57
N PHE A 140 22.93 -6.45 -11.50
CA PHE A 140 23.84 -6.60 -10.36
C PHE A 140 23.84 -8.01 -9.76
N LEU A 141 22.66 -8.64 -9.72
CA LEU A 141 22.46 -9.98 -9.16
C LEU A 141 22.65 -11.13 -10.17
N GLY A 142 22.76 -10.81 -11.49
CA GLY A 142 22.61 -11.82 -12.53
C GLY A 142 21.19 -12.42 -12.53
N SER A 143 21.07 -13.71 -12.85
CA SER A 143 19.80 -14.43 -12.72
C SER A 143 19.39 -14.54 -11.26
N LEU A 144 18.13 -14.24 -10.96
CA LEU A 144 17.58 -14.35 -9.61
C LEU A 144 17.45 -15.83 -9.19
N TYR A 145 17.78 -16.13 -7.96
CA TYR A 145 17.68 -17.47 -7.38
C TYR A 145 16.46 -17.61 -6.48
N HIS A 146 16.29 -16.69 -5.50
CA HIS A 146 15.12 -16.68 -4.62
C HIS A 146 14.97 -15.32 -3.92
N ILE A 147 13.78 -15.10 -3.34
CA ILE A 147 13.40 -13.88 -2.62
C ILE A 147 12.81 -14.24 -1.27
N GLU A 148 13.21 -13.53 -0.22
CA GLU A 148 12.54 -13.53 1.06
C GLU A 148 12.02 -12.13 1.40
N ALA A 149 10.75 -12.03 1.80
CA ALA A 149 10.17 -10.78 2.21
C ALA A 149 9.35 -10.93 3.50
N LYS A 150 9.54 -9.99 4.43
CA LYS A 150 8.90 -10.03 5.76
C LYS A 150 8.37 -8.66 6.13
N TRP A 151 7.17 -8.65 6.71
CA TRP A 151 6.67 -7.51 7.47
C TRP A 151 6.04 -8.01 8.76
N ILE A 152 6.76 -7.84 9.84
CA ILE A 152 6.41 -8.34 11.16
C ILE A 152 6.34 -7.17 12.12
N GLU A 153 5.19 -6.98 12.78
CA GLU A 153 4.98 -5.90 13.75
C GLU A 153 4.06 -6.33 14.90
N GLY A 154 4.06 -5.53 15.97
CA GLY A 154 3.29 -5.80 17.19
C GLY A 154 2.01 -4.98 17.34
N SER A 155 1.53 -4.31 16.28
CA SER A 155 0.41 -3.35 16.36
C SER A 155 -0.93 -3.97 16.80
N ALA A 156 -1.09 -5.29 16.65
CA ALA A 156 -2.28 -6.02 17.08
C ALA A 156 -1.97 -7.13 18.10
N ALA A 157 -0.76 -7.17 18.65
CA ALA A 157 -0.31 -8.24 19.53
C ALA A 157 -0.95 -8.19 20.92
N ASP A 158 -1.39 -7.01 21.38
CA ASP A 158 -2.10 -6.86 22.64
C ASP A 158 -3.55 -7.35 22.50
N PRO A 159 -3.98 -8.39 23.24
CA PRO A 159 -5.34 -8.92 23.17
C PRO A 159 -6.40 -7.94 23.70
N ASP A 160 -6.02 -6.98 24.53
CA ASP A 160 -6.93 -5.99 25.13
C ASP A 160 -7.23 -4.82 24.18
N LEU A 161 -6.54 -4.70 23.06
CA LEU A 161 -6.89 -3.72 22.02
C LEU A 161 -8.31 -3.95 21.51
N PRO A 162 -9.11 -2.87 21.34
CA PRO A 162 -10.50 -2.98 20.95
C PRO A 162 -10.66 -3.50 19.52
N LEU A 163 -11.78 -4.18 19.29
CA LEU A 163 -12.22 -4.56 17.96
C LEU A 163 -12.41 -3.30 17.09
N ASN A 164 -11.89 -3.33 15.88
CA ASN A 164 -12.06 -2.25 14.92
C ASN A 164 -12.34 -2.81 13.51
N TRP A 165 -12.53 -1.96 12.53
CA TRP A 165 -12.87 -2.33 11.15
C TRP A 165 -11.86 -3.29 10.49
N ARG A 166 -10.57 -3.24 10.86
CA ARG A 166 -9.53 -4.14 10.33
C ARG A 166 -9.69 -5.60 10.78
N HIS A 167 -10.55 -5.87 11.74
CA HIS A 167 -10.82 -7.22 12.24
C HIS A 167 -12.13 -7.79 11.68
N ARG A 168 -12.88 -7.01 10.87
CA ARG A 168 -14.19 -7.37 10.31
C ARG A 168 -14.08 -7.63 8.82
N GLU A 169 -14.52 -8.79 8.37
CA GLU A 169 -14.43 -9.23 6.96
C GLU A 169 -15.10 -8.25 5.99
N GLY A 170 -16.28 -7.76 6.34
CA GLY A 170 -17.03 -6.80 5.52
C GLY A 170 -16.41 -5.40 5.41
N GLU A 171 -15.43 -5.07 6.24
CA GLU A 171 -14.85 -3.72 6.32
C GLU A 171 -13.33 -3.72 6.06
N GLY A 172 -12.62 -4.72 6.57
CA GLY A 172 -11.14 -4.80 6.58
C GLY A 172 -10.51 -5.54 5.40
N GLY A 173 -11.32 -6.15 4.55
CA GLY A 173 -10.81 -6.91 3.39
C GLY A 173 -10.06 -8.17 3.81
N PHE A 174 -8.74 -8.18 3.67
CA PHE A 174 -7.88 -9.35 3.88
C PHE A 174 -6.97 -9.24 5.12
N GLY A 175 -7.43 -8.75 6.22
CA GLY A 175 -6.66 -8.75 7.46
C GLY A 175 -5.23 -8.23 7.34
N VAL A 176 -4.24 -8.99 7.84
CA VAL A 176 -2.81 -8.62 7.72
C VAL A 176 -2.34 -8.62 6.27
N LEU A 177 -2.88 -9.48 5.42
CA LEU A 177 -2.54 -9.54 4.01
C LEU A 177 -2.97 -8.25 3.29
N GLY A 178 -4.18 -7.75 3.53
CA GLY A 178 -4.67 -6.50 2.95
C GLY A 178 -4.01 -5.24 3.52
N ASP A 179 -3.60 -5.28 4.79
CA ASP A 179 -2.96 -4.13 5.42
C ASP A 179 -1.46 -4.02 5.10
N LEU A 180 -0.70 -5.09 5.33
CA LEU A 180 0.75 -5.15 5.15
C LEU A 180 1.16 -5.87 3.87
N GLY A 181 0.49 -6.98 3.57
CA GLY A 181 0.89 -7.89 2.50
C GLY A 181 0.80 -7.28 1.11
N VAL A 182 -0.21 -6.47 0.83
CA VAL A 182 -0.33 -5.80 -0.47
C VAL A 182 0.85 -4.89 -0.80
N HIS A 183 1.50 -4.31 0.20
CA HIS A 183 2.74 -3.55 0.00
C HIS A 183 3.92 -4.46 -0.35
N ILE A 184 4.05 -5.60 0.35
CA ILE A 184 5.12 -6.59 0.07
C ILE A 184 4.92 -7.19 -1.31
N ILE A 185 3.70 -7.59 -1.65
CA ILE A 185 3.36 -8.14 -2.98
C ILE A 185 3.70 -7.11 -4.07
N ASP A 186 3.32 -5.84 -3.86
CA ASP A 186 3.64 -4.77 -4.80
C ASP A 186 5.15 -4.56 -4.97
N MET A 187 5.90 -4.52 -3.88
CA MET A 187 7.36 -4.37 -3.93
C MET A 187 8.03 -5.53 -4.66
N VAL A 188 7.65 -6.77 -4.36
CA VAL A 188 8.21 -7.96 -5.00
C VAL A 188 7.88 -7.97 -6.50
N ARG A 189 6.62 -7.70 -6.87
CA ARG A 189 6.22 -7.58 -8.29
C ARG A 189 6.99 -6.50 -9.02
N TRP A 190 7.10 -5.33 -8.43
CA TRP A 190 7.76 -4.17 -9.04
C TRP A 190 9.24 -4.40 -9.29
N ILE A 191 9.90 -5.22 -8.45
CA ILE A 191 11.34 -5.48 -8.51
C ILE A 191 11.68 -6.73 -9.32
N ALA A 192 10.89 -7.80 -9.17
CA ALA A 192 11.27 -9.13 -9.64
C ALA A 192 10.27 -9.79 -10.62
N GLY A 193 9.19 -9.10 -10.98
CA GLY A 193 8.19 -9.62 -11.93
C GLY A 193 6.95 -10.21 -11.26
N ASP A 194 6.02 -10.69 -12.09
CA ASP A 194 4.70 -11.14 -11.66
C ASP A 194 4.72 -12.50 -10.96
N PHE A 195 3.77 -12.67 -10.04
CA PHE A 195 3.52 -13.95 -9.38
C PHE A 195 2.76 -14.89 -10.33
N ARG A 196 3.14 -16.17 -10.35
CA ARG A 196 2.48 -17.23 -11.15
C ARG A 196 1.57 -18.11 -10.31
N ARG A 197 2.03 -18.50 -9.11
CA ARG A 197 1.27 -19.35 -8.18
C ARG A 197 1.73 -19.13 -6.75
N VAL A 198 0.85 -19.48 -5.80
CA VAL A 198 1.11 -19.35 -4.36
C VAL A 198 0.62 -20.57 -3.58
N CYS A 199 1.28 -20.85 -2.44
CA CYS A 199 0.83 -21.79 -1.43
C CYS A 199 0.91 -21.14 -0.06
N ALA A 200 -0.22 -21.01 0.64
CA ALA A 200 -0.36 -20.11 1.78
C ALA A 200 -0.99 -20.77 3.01
N GLN A 201 -0.67 -20.18 4.16
CA GLN A 201 -1.33 -20.41 5.45
C GLN A 201 -1.65 -19.06 6.09
N THR A 202 -2.88 -18.90 6.58
CA THR A 202 -3.32 -17.76 7.36
C THR A 202 -3.74 -18.19 8.77
N THR A 203 -3.56 -17.30 9.75
CA THR A 203 -3.88 -17.63 11.15
C THR A 203 -4.47 -16.43 11.87
N LYS A 204 -5.57 -16.66 12.60
CA LYS A 204 -6.12 -15.73 13.59
C LYS A 204 -5.49 -16.03 14.94
N LEU A 205 -4.50 -15.23 15.33
CA LEU A 205 -3.76 -15.40 16.58
C LEU A 205 -4.56 -14.86 17.76
N ILE A 206 -5.19 -13.70 17.63
CA ILE A 206 -6.12 -13.13 18.60
C ILE A 206 -7.54 -13.41 18.10
N LYS A 207 -8.19 -14.38 18.73
CA LYS A 207 -9.47 -14.93 18.26
C LYS A 207 -10.68 -14.07 18.57
N GLU A 208 -10.58 -13.20 19.59
CA GLU A 208 -11.68 -12.36 20.05
C GLU A 208 -11.17 -11.04 20.62
N ARG A 209 -11.97 -10.00 20.53
CA ARG A 209 -11.67 -8.66 21.06
C ARG A 209 -12.93 -7.99 21.60
N ARG A 210 -12.76 -7.03 22.52
CA ARG A 210 -13.85 -6.21 23.02
C ARG A 210 -14.31 -5.20 21.96
N ASP A 211 -15.59 -5.25 21.60
CA ASP A 211 -16.21 -4.23 20.75
C ASP A 211 -16.46 -2.94 21.55
N PRO A 212 -15.88 -1.81 21.15
CA PRO A 212 -15.99 -0.55 21.89
C PRO A 212 -17.42 0.02 21.89
N LYS A 213 -18.27 -0.35 20.94
CA LYS A 213 -19.64 0.14 20.86
C LYS A 213 -20.61 -0.62 21.79
N SER A 214 -20.51 -1.93 21.82
CA SER A 214 -21.41 -2.78 22.62
C SER A 214 -20.82 -3.21 23.97
N GLY A 215 -19.50 -3.04 24.17
CA GLY A 215 -18.78 -3.53 25.35
C GLY A 215 -18.61 -5.07 25.39
N ARG A 216 -19.13 -5.80 24.41
CA ARG A 216 -19.11 -7.27 24.36
C ARG A 216 -17.82 -7.77 23.74
N VAL A 217 -17.38 -8.95 24.14
CA VAL A 217 -16.29 -9.67 23.47
C VAL A 217 -16.89 -10.35 22.23
N LEU A 218 -16.31 -10.07 21.06
CA LEU A 218 -16.76 -10.59 19.77
C LEU A 218 -15.57 -11.26 19.04
N PRO A 219 -15.82 -12.26 18.19
CA PRO A 219 -14.77 -12.91 17.43
C PRO A 219 -14.10 -11.92 16.45
N THR A 220 -12.81 -12.09 16.25
CA THR A 220 -12.09 -11.49 15.11
C THR A 220 -12.36 -12.35 13.86
N GLU A 221 -12.66 -11.71 12.73
CA GLU A 221 -13.01 -12.41 11.50
C GLU A 221 -11.83 -12.60 10.57
N LEU A 222 -10.84 -11.68 10.63
CA LEU A 222 -9.69 -11.64 9.74
C LEU A 222 -8.40 -12.14 10.41
N GLU A 223 -7.45 -12.57 9.59
CA GLU A 223 -6.16 -13.10 10.03
C GLU A 223 -5.19 -12.02 10.54
N ASP A 224 -4.36 -12.41 11.51
CA ASP A 224 -3.28 -11.60 12.08
C ASP A 224 -1.89 -12.01 11.57
N SER A 225 -1.79 -13.21 11.01
CA SER A 225 -0.57 -13.76 10.43
C SER A 225 -0.88 -14.44 9.10
N CYS A 226 0.02 -14.24 8.13
CA CYS A 226 -0.03 -14.87 6.83
C CYS A 226 1.40 -15.24 6.40
N MET A 227 1.60 -16.51 6.04
CA MET A 227 2.84 -16.99 5.44
C MET A 227 2.51 -17.65 4.11
N PHE A 228 3.30 -17.35 3.09
CA PHE A 228 3.11 -18.04 1.81
C PHE A 228 4.41 -18.19 1.03
N MET A 229 4.50 -19.31 0.33
CA MET A 229 5.46 -19.53 -0.74
C MET A 229 4.85 -19.09 -2.05
N ALA A 230 5.67 -18.57 -2.93
CA ALA A 230 5.26 -18.17 -4.28
C ALA A 230 6.29 -18.63 -5.31
N GLU A 231 5.84 -18.72 -6.53
CA GLU A 231 6.66 -18.81 -7.73
C GLU A 231 6.37 -17.60 -8.61
N LEU A 232 7.39 -16.85 -8.91
CA LEU A 232 7.31 -15.70 -9.80
C LEU A 232 7.62 -16.11 -11.25
N GLU A 233 7.55 -15.16 -12.17
CA GLU A 233 8.10 -15.31 -13.52
C GLU A 233 9.56 -15.80 -13.47
N HIS A 234 9.98 -16.49 -14.53
CA HIS A 234 11.31 -17.09 -14.64
C HIS A 234 11.63 -18.12 -13.54
N ASP A 235 10.56 -18.75 -12.98
CA ASP A 235 10.65 -19.81 -11.96
C ASP A 235 11.37 -19.39 -10.66
N VAL A 236 11.35 -18.09 -10.33
CA VAL A 236 11.99 -17.55 -9.11
C VAL A 236 11.08 -17.85 -7.90
N PRO A 237 11.55 -18.67 -6.93
CA PRO A 237 10.79 -18.92 -5.70
C PRO A 237 10.87 -17.72 -4.76
N ALA A 238 9.76 -17.47 -4.03
CA ALA A 238 9.69 -16.45 -3.00
C ALA A 238 9.03 -16.97 -1.73
N LEU A 239 9.49 -16.49 -0.58
CA LEU A 239 8.91 -16.74 0.73
C LEU A 239 8.48 -15.42 1.36
N ILE A 240 7.20 -15.31 1.72
CA ILE A 240 6.64 -14.10 2.32
C ILE A 240 6.07 -14.41 3.71
N HIS A 241 6.42 -13.59 4.70
CA HIS A 241 5.90 -13.70 6.07
C HIS A 241 5.38 -12.36 6.58
N LEU A 242 4.11 -12.34 6.97
CA LEU A 242 3.38 -11.18 7.48
C LEU A 242 2.83 -11.48 8.86
N SER A 243 2.99 -10.56 9.83
CA SER A 243 2.38 -10.69 11.15
C SER A 243 2.14 -9.32 11.79
N ARG A 244 0.99 -9.15 12.45
CA ARG A 244 0.68 -8.00 13.32
C ARG A 244 0.80 -8.34 14.81
N CYS A 245 1.17 -9.56 15.14
CA CYS A 245 1.19 -10.07 16.52
C CYS A 245 2.59 -10.44 17.02
N ALA A 246 3.60 -9.69 16.63
CA ALA A 246 4.97 -9.86 17.11
C ALA A 246 5.32 -8.71 18.08
N LEU A 247 5.08 -8.92 19.37
CA LEU A 247 5.43 -7.94 20.42
C LEU A 247 6.87 -7.45 20.28
N PHE A 248 7.07 -6.17 20.54
CA PHE A 248 8.37 -5.47 20.47
C PHE A 248 9.03 -5.47 19.09
N SER A 249 8.34 -5.92 18.05
CA SER A 249 8.88 -5.95 16.71
C SER A 249 8.14 -4.98 15.79
N ARG A 250 8.90 -4.29 14.97
CA ARG A 250 8.48 -3.73 13.69
C ARG A 250 9.65 -3.89 12.73
N TYR A 251 9.58 -4.91 11.89
CA TYR A 251 10.65 -5.29 11.01
C TYR A 251 10.13 -5.54 9.61
N ILE A 252 10.71 -4.82 8.65
CA ILE A 252 10.44 -5.01 7.23
C ILE A 252 11.76 -5.41 6.58
N SER A 253 11.77 -6.51 5.84
CA SER A 253 12.91 -6.89 5.01
C SER A 253 12.47 -7.37 3.64
N LEU A 254 13.34 -7.12 2.67
CA LEU A 254 13.30 -7.71 1.35
C LEU A 254 14.73 -8.16 1.01
N GLU A 255 14.92 -9.44 0.84
CA GLU A 255 16.19 -10.09 0.59
C GLU A 255 16.12 -10.76 -0.78
N ILE A 256 17.01 -10.39 -1.67
CA ILE A 256 17.01 -10.87 -3.06
C ILE A 256 18.37 -11.49 -3.34
N TYR A 257 18.35 -12.76 -3.65
CA TYR A 257 19.54 -13.57 -3.93
C TYR A 257 19.60 -13.90 -5.41
N GLY A 258 20.76 -13.70 -6.00
CA GLY A 258 21.00 -14.03 -7.39
C GLY A 258 22.36 -14.70 -7.58
N ARG A 259 22.64 -15.11 -8.83
CA ARG A 259 23.86 -15.79 -9.21
C ARG A 259 25.13 -15.02 -8.88
N GLU A 260 25.09 -13.69 -9.00
CA GLU A 260 26.28 -12.83 -8.88
C GLU A 260 26.31 -12.05 -7.56
N GLY A 261 25.27 -12.18 -6.69
CA GLY A 261 25.26 -11.45 -5.43
C GLY A 261 23.94 -11.50 -4.66
N VAL A 262 23.87 -10.65 -3.66
CA VAL A 262 22.71 -10.47 -2.76
C VAL A 262 22.45 -8.99 -2.55
N LEU A 263 21.16 -8.62 -2.45
CA LEU A 263 20.69 -7.32 -2.01
C LEU A 263 19.76 -7.51 -0.82
N LEU A 264 20.02 -6.78 0.27
CA LEU A 264 19.24 -6.82 1.51
C LEU A 264 18.72 -5.42 1.81
N TYR A 265 17.39 -5.25 1.70
CA TYR A 265 16.70 -4.07 2.21
C TYR A 265 16.13 -4.40 3.59
N GLN A 266 16.46 -3.61 4.59
CA GLN A 266 16.03 -3.83 5.94
C GLN A 266 15.60 -2.51 6.60
N MET A 267 14.44 -2.54 7.25
CA MET A 267 13.95 -1.44 8.06
C MET A 267 13.63 -1.98 9.46
N PRO A 268 14.65 -2.13 10.32
CA PRO A 268 14.44 -2.57 11.69
C PRO A 268 13.79 -1.44 12.50
N GLN A 269 12.67 -1.74 13.13
CA GLN A 269 12.03 -0.88 14.11
C GLN A 269 11.61 -1.77 15.27
N TYR A 270 12.37 -1.77 16.33
CA TYR A 270 12.01 -2.43 17.58
C TYR A 270 11.36 -1.38 18.51
N SER A 271 10.09 -1.56 18.84
CA SER A 271 9.39 -0.69 19.77
C SER A 271 9.28 -1.36 21.14
N GLY A 272 10.15 -0.99 22.06
CA GLY A 272 9.91 -1.19 23.48
C GLY A 272 9.37 0.08 24.13
N ASP A 273 9.60 1.22 23.47
CA ASP A 273 9.12 2.53 23.89
C ASP A 273 8.91 3.36 22.64
N MET A 274 7.81 4.08 22.54
CA MET A 274 7.50 4.95 21.39
C MET A 274 8.52 6.07 21.15
N ALA A 275 9.48 6.20 22.04
CA ALA A 275 10.58 7.16 22.00
C ALA A 275 11.84 6.70 21.26
N ILE A 276 11.90 5.44 20.78
CA ILE A 276 13.08 5.00 20.01
C ILE A 276 13.05 5.65 18.63
N PRO A 277 14.07 6.44 18.26
CA PRO A 277 14.16 7.02 16.93
C PRO A 277 14.07 5.91 15.87
N ARG A 278 13.36 6.16 14.78
CA ARG A 278 13.29 5.26 13.62
C ARG A 278 14.71 4.81 13.30
N GLN A 279 15.01 3.53 13.51
CA GLN A 279 16.31 3.00 13.15
C GLN A 279 16.49 3.18 11.63
N LYS A 280 17.72 3.48 11.24
CA LYS A 280 18.09 3.77 9.85
C LYS A 280 17.69 2.60 8.97
N THR A 281 16.92 2.87 7.92
CA THR A 281 16.69 1.91 6.85
C THR A 281 18.03 1.58 6.21
N LEU A 282 18.32 0.30 6.02
CA LEU A 282 19.57 -0.20 5.43
C LEU A 282 19.30 -0.76 4.04
N LEU A 283 20.22 -0.50 3.13
CA LEU A 283 20.37 -1.24 1.88
C LEU A 283 21.79 -1.79 1.85
N MET A 284 21.91 -3.11 1.86
CA MET A 284 23.19 -3.80 1.89
C MET A 284 23.34 -4.64 0.63
N ALA A 285 24.57 -4.77 0.16
CA ALA A 285 24.90 -5.55 -1.02
C ALA A 285 26.15 -6.40 -0.78
N GLY A 286 26.13 -7.59 -1.31
CA GLY A 286 27.29 -8.46 -1.45
C GLY A 286 27.39 -8.97 -2.87
N ARG A 287 28.59 -9.02 -3.44
CA ARG A 287 28.80 -9.53 -4.80
C ARG A 287 29.73 -10.75 -4.77
N ARG A 288 29.57 -11.62 -5.72
CA ARG A 288 30.43 -12.80 -5.86
C ARG A 288 31.90 -12.38 -5.89
N GLY A 289 32.72 -12.97 -5.02
CA GLY A 289 34.12 -12.61 -4.83
C GLY A 289 34.37 -11.51 -3.80
N SER A 290 33.34 -10.85 -3.23
CA SER A 290 33.53 -9.98 -2.07
C SER A 290 33.60 -10.80 -0.78
N GLU A 291 34.38 -10.31 0.20
CA GLU A 291 34.54 -10.99 1.49
C GLU A 291 33.38 -10.75 2.46
N LYS A 292 32.55 -9.73 2.22
CA LYS A 292 31.45 -9.33 3.11
C LYS A 292 30.31 -8.65 2.37
N ILE A 293 29.17 -8.59 3.05
CA ILE A 293 28.03 -7.77 2.66
C ILE A 293 28.20 -6.40 3.33
N GLU A 294 28.07 -5.32 2.58
CA GLU A 294 28.25 -3.95 3.06
C GLU A 294 27.03 -3.07 2.81
N GLU A 295 26.85 -2.06 3.66
CA GLU A 295 25.84 -1.02 3.39
C GLU A 295 26.27 -0.22 2.16
N ILE A 296 25.32 -0.06 1.21
CA ILE A 296 25.54 0.76 0.01
C ILE A 296 24.81 2.10 0.14
N ALA A 297 25.51 3.16 -0.24
CA ALA A 297 24.93 4.50 -0.23
C ALA A 297 23.91 4.66 -1.35
N THR A 298 22.81 5.32 -1.06
CA THR A 298 21.86 5.74 -2.09
C THR A 298 22.49 6.88 -2.91
N PRO A 299 22.54 6.77 -4.24
CA PRO A 299 23.08 7.83 -5.10
C PRO A 299 22.37 9.17 -4.89
N GLY A 300 23.11 10.27 -4.97
CA GLY A 300 22.56 11.63 -4.74
C GLY A 300 21.34 11.95 -5.60
N ARG A 301 21.29 11.49 -6.86
CA ARG A 301 20.15 11.63 -7.78
C ARG A 301 18.85 10.96 -7.26
N LEU A 302 18.97 9.93 -6.43
CA LEU A 302 17.83 9.21 -5.84
C LEU A 302 17.41 9.73 -4.46
N GLN A 303 18.13 10.69 -3.88
CA GLN A 303 17.73 11.28 -2.60
C GLN A 303 16.43 12.10 -2.71
N LYS A 304 16.04 12.49 -3.92
CA LYS A 304 14.81 13.19 -4.25
C LYS A 304 13.97 12.38 -5.23
N VAL A 305 13.56 11.18 -4.84
CA VAL A 305 12.54 10.42 -5.60
C VAL A 305 11.22 11.18 -5.45
N PRO A 306 10.51 11.47 -6.56
CA PRO A 306 9.20 12.10 -6.48
C PRO A 306 8.26 11.29 -5.58
N SER A 307 7.46 11.96 -4.77
CA SER A 307 6.42 11.32 -3.97
C SER A 307 5.30 10.77 -4.89
N SER A 308 4.46 9.90 -4.34
CA SER A 308 3.26 9.43 -5.05
C SER A 308 2.34 10.58 -5.48
N TYR A 309 2.28 11.62 -4.68
CA TYR A 309 1.47 12.81 -4.95
C TYR A 309 2.04 13.61 -6.12
N GLU A 310 3.34 13.88 -6.13
CA GLU A 310 4.02 14.56 -7.24
C GLU A 310 3.89 13.77 -8.54
N LEU A 311 4.06 12.45 -8.50
CA LEU A 311 3.92 11.58 -9.67
C LEU A 311 2.48 11.59 -10.20
N PHE A 312 1.47 11.58 -9.32
CA PHE A 312 0.06 11.66 -9.71
C PHE A 312 -0.24 13.00 -10.41
N ILE A 313 0.22 14.10 -9.84
CA ILE A 313 0.04 15.45 -10.42
C ILE A 313 0.75 15.58 -11.76
N GLU A 314 1.99 15.07 -11.88
CA GLU A 314 2.72 15.08 -13.13
C GLU A 314 2.04 14.26 -14.21
N GLY A 315 1.51 13.08 -13.87
CA GLY A 315 0.71 12.27 -14.80
C GLY A 315 -0.54 12.99 -15.31
N ILE A 316 -1.19 13.81 -14.48
CA ILE A 316 -2.32 14.63 -14.90
C ILE A 316 -1.86 15.73 -15.88
N ARG A 317 -0.75 16.40 -15.60
CA ARG A 317 -0.20 17.50 -16.42
C ARG A 317 0.28 17.01 -17.78
N SER A 318 1.10 15.97 -17.77
CA SER A 318 1.71 15.41 -18.97
C SER A 318 0.74 14.55 -19.79
N LYS A 319 -0.40 14.19 -19.22
CA LYS A 319 -1.38 13.24 -19.80
C LYS A 319 -0.78 11.85 -20.07
N GLN A 320 0.31 11.51 -19.41
CA GLN A 320 0.94 10.19 -19.50
C GLN A 320 0.35 9.20 -18.51
N SER A 321 0.54 7.91 -18.77
CA SER A 321 0.18 6.85 -17.84
C SER A 321 1.03 6.95 -16.57
N ILE A 322 0.42 6.61 -15.43
CA ILE A 322 1.07 6.64 -14.11
C ILE A 322 1.37 5.19 -13.68
N ASN A 323 2.51 4.97 -13.05
CA ASN A 323 2.84 3.70 -12.42
C ASN A 323 3.34 3.97 -10.99
N PRO A 324 2.67 3.43 -9.94
CA PRO A 324 1.64 2.39 -10.01
C PRO A 324 0.24 2.93 -10.36
N SER A 325 -0.39 2.33 -11.36
CA SER A 325 -1.78 2.61 -11.77
C SER A 325 -2.77 1.68 -11.06
N PHE A 326 -4.04 1.69 -11.47
CA PHE A 326 -5.01 0.68 -11.04
C PHE A 326 -4.71 -0.71 -11.62
N PHE A 327 -3.90 -0.80 -12.67
CA PHE A 327 -3.40 -2.08 -13.15
C PHE A 327 -2.54 -2.79 -12.10
N GLU A 328 -1.60 -2.07 -11.50
CA GLU A 328 -0.80 -2.61 -10.39
C GLU A 328 -1.66 -2.97 -9.20
N GLY A 329 -2.66 -2.13 -8.87
CA GLY A 329 -3.65 -2.43 -7.84
C GLY A 329 -4.42 -3.72 -8.11
N LEU A 330 -4.86 -3.94 -9.36
CA LEU A 330 -5.51 -5.18 -9.78
C LEU A 330 -4.57 -6.38 -9.65
N LYS A 331 -3.35 -6.28 -10.14
CA LYS A 331 -2.36 -7.37 -10.08
C LYS A 331 -2.02 -7.78 -8.64
N VAL A 332 -1.87 -6.80 -7.75
CA VAL A 332 -1.68 -7.08 -6.33
C VAL A 332 -2.91 -7.76 -5.72
N GLN A 333 -4.12 -7.35 -6.13
CA GLN A 333 -5.37 -7.95 -5.66
C GLN A 333 -5.52 -9.40 -6.15
N GLU A 334 -5.12 -9.72 -7.39
CA GLU A 334 -5.11 -11.08 -7.92
C GLU A 334 -4.25 -12.01 -7.06
N VAL A 335 -3.07 -11.55 -6.64
CA VAL A 335 -2.19 -12.31 -5.74
C VAL A 335 -2.83 -12.46 -4.36
N ALA A 336 -3.39 -11.40 -3.78
CA ALA A 336 -4.02 -11.46 -2.46
C ALA A 336 -5.21 -12.43 -2.42
N ASP A 337 -6.09 -12.39 -3.43
CA ASP A 337 -7.22 -13.34 -3.54
C ASP A 337 -6.71 -14.78 -3.70
N ALA A 338 -5.64 -15.01 -4.48
CA ALA A 338 -5.04 -16.32 -4.64
C ALA A 338 -4.42 -16.86 -3.33
N VAL A 339 -3.80 -15.98 -2.53
CA VAL A 339 -3.26 -16.35 -1.20
C VAL A 339 -4.37 -16.81 -0.26
N ILE A 340 -5.48 -16.05 -0.15
CA ILE A 340 -6.63 -16.44 0.68
C ILE A 340 -7.25 -17.75 0.19
N ARG A 341 -7.43 -17.91 -1.12
CA ARG A 341 -7.94 -19.14 -1.71
C ARG A 341 -7.02 -20.32 -1.43
N SER A 342 -5.70 -20.14 -1.57
CA SER A 342 -4.71 -21.17 -1.27
C SER A 342 -4.76 -21.62 0.19
N ALA A 343 -4.86 -20.66 1.13
CA ALA A 343 -4.96 -20.97 2.56
C ALA A 343 -6.25 -21.75 2.89
N SER A 344 -7.37 -21.41 2.25
CA SER A 344 -8.66 -22.09 2.47
C SER A 344 -8.71 -23.50 1.84
N GLU A 345 -8.09 -23.68 0.66
CA GLU A 345 -8.08 -24.94 -0.09
C GLU A 345 -6.88 -25.83 0.24
N ASN A 346 -5.92 -25.36 1.05
CA ASN A 346 -4.68 -26.08 1.42
C ASN A 346 -3.91 -26.65 0.21
N ARG A 347 -3.76 -25.85 -0.85
CA ARG A 347 -3.06 -26.23 -2.08
C ARG A 347 -2.42 -25.04 -2.79
N TRP A 348 -1.52 -25.35 -3.74
CA TRP A 348 -1.05 -24.35 -4.70
C TRP A 348 -2.19 -23.81 -5.57
N VAL A 349 -2.22 -22.51 -5.73
CA VAL A 349 -3.22 -21.79 -6.53
C VAL A 349 -2.52 -20.96 -7.59
N GLN A 350 -2.96 -21.05 -8.83
CA GLN A 350 -2.52 -20.23 -9.96
C GLN A 350 -3.16 -18.83 -9.87
N ILE A 351 -2.42 -17.81 -10.33
CA ILE A 351 -2.82 -16.40 -10.38
C ILE A 351 -3.22 -16.02 -11.80
#